data_2ff9fe328f8a92792bc014bec03b5589
#
_entry.id   2ff9fe328f8a92792bc014bec03b5589
#
_cell.length_a   1.000
_cell.length_b   1.000
_cell.length_c   1.000
_cell.angle_alpha   90.00
_cell.angle_beta   90.00
_cell.angle_gamma   90.00
#
_symmetry.space_group_name_H-M   'P 1'
#
loop_
_entity.id
_entity.type
_entity.pdbx_description
1 polymer ?
#
loop_
_entity_poly.entity_id
_entity_poly.type
_entity_poly.pdbx_seq_one_letter_code
_entity_poly.pdbx_strand_id
1 'polypeptide(L)'
;MKIGIFDPYTDDVGGGERYMLTIASCLAKEHSVDLFWDNKTDVKRIEERFSLNLSKINLVKNIFNGSVSFKDKILTTKKYDSLVFLSDGSIPFVLSKKLFLHIQQPITSISISSKDKLKLRRVNKIFVNSSFTKGL
;
A
#
# COMPACT_ATOMS: atom_id res chain seq x y z
N MET A 1 -11.94 -4.83 11.14
CA MET A 1 -10.53 -5.14 10.92
C MET A 1 -9.71 -3.86 10.86
N LYS A 2 -8.46 -3.94 11.22
CA LYS A 2 -7.51 -2.85 11.04
C LYS A 2 -6.69 -3.07 9.78
N ILE A 3 -6.81 -2.16 8.83
CA ILE A 3 -6.21 -2.26 7.50
C ILE A 3 -5.22 -1.10 7.31
N GLY A 4 -4.00 -1.43 6.92
CA GLY A 4 -3.00 -0.44 6.52
C GLY A 4 -2.87 -0.38 5.01
N ILE A 5 -2.71 0.82 4.47
CA ILE A 5 -2.53 1.04 3.03
C ILE A 5 -1.27 1.86 2.83
N PHE A 6 -0.45 1.42 1.89
CA PHE A 6 0.75 2.16 1.47
C PHE A 6 0.80 2.30 -0.05
N ASP A 7 0.92 3.53 -0.49
CA ASP A 7 1.17 3.92 -1.86
C ASP A 7 2.38 4.86 -1.89
N PRO A 8 3.52 4.44 -2.46
CA PRO A 8 4.74 5.24 -2.43
C PRO A 8 4.65 6.53 -3.28
N TYR A 9 3.62 6.65 -4.10
CA TYR A 9 3.41 7.78 -5.00
C TYR A 9 2.25 8.69 -4.59
N THR A 10 1.90 8.70 -3.31
CA THR A 10 0.79 9.53 -2.79
C THR A 10 1.00 11.04 -3.01
N ASP A 11 2.22 11.48 -3.24
CA ASP A 11 2.55 12.85 -3.65
C ASP A 11 2.32 13.14 -5.14
N ASP A 12 2.14 12.11 -5.95
CA ASP A 12 1.81 12.23 -7.36
C ASP A 12 0.30 12.05 -7.55
N VAL A 13 -0.38 13.05 -8.07
CA VAL A 13 -1.84 13.05 -8.19
C VAL A 13 -2.25 12.39 -9.50
N GLY A 14 -2.03 11.09 -9.60
CA GLY A 14 -2.27 10.29 -10.79
C GLY A 14 -3.40 9.26 -10.66
N GLY A 15 -3.57 8.45 -11.70
CA GLY A 15 -4.60 7.41 -11.75
C GLY A 15 -4.37 6.27 -10.75
N GLY A 16 -3.12 5.99 -10.42
CA GLY A 16 -2.74 4.98 -9.44
C GLY A 16 -3.21 5.33 -8.03
N GLU A 17 -2.96 6.55 -7.64
CA GLU A 17 -3.37 7.11 -6.34
C GLU A 17 -4.89 7.16 -6.23
N ARG A 18 -5.57 7.56 -7.31
CA ARG A 18 -7.03 7.50 -7.39
C ARG A 18 -7.55 6.09 -7.12
N TYR A 19 -6.95 5.10 -7.75
CA TYR A 19 -7.34 3.69 -7.60
C TYR A 19 -7.14 3.22 -6.15
N MET A 20 -5.95 3.41 -5.60
CA MET A 20 -5.62 2.98 -4.23
C MET A 20 -6.46 3.68 -3.17
N LEU A 21 -6.66 4.98 -3.29
CA LEU A 21 -7.44 5.74 -2.33
C LEU A 21 -8.96 5.54 -2.49
N THR A 22 -9.43 5.15 -3.68
CA THR A 22 -10.81 4.68 -3.86
C THR A 22 -11.02 3.38 -3.09
N ILE A 23 -10.10 2.43 -3.19
CA ILE A 23 -10.12 1.19 -2.39
C ILE A 23 -10.13 1.53 -0.90
N ALA A 24 -9.23 2.40 -0.46
CA ALA A 24 -9.14 2.84 0.93
C ALA A 24 -10.47 3.45 1.43
N SER A 25 -11.06 4.32 0.63
CA SER A 25 -12.35 4.95 0.95
C SER A 25 -13.49 3.92 1.08
N CYS A 26 -13.53 2.94 0.20
CA CYS A 26 -14.52 1.87 0.27
C CYS A 26 -14.33 1.01 1.53
N LEU A 27 -13.11 0.61 1.83
CA LEU A 27 -12.81 -0.19 3.02
C LEU A 27 -13.08 0.57 4.32
N ALA A 28 -12.87 1.87 4.34
CA ALA A 28 -13.10 2.73 5.50
C ALA A 28 -14.59 2.86 5.89
N LYS A 29 -15.52 2.40 5.06
CA LYS A 29 -16.94 2.35 5.41
C LYS A 29 -17.23 1.35 6.52
N GLU A 30 -16.50 0.24 6.56
CA GLU A 30 -16.75 -0.87 7.47
C GLU A 30 -15.55 -1.24 8.35
N HIS A 31 -14.35 -0.72 8.04
CA HIS A 31 -13.10 -1.07 8.70
C HIS A 31 -12.34 0.17 9.15
N SER A 32 -11.43 -0.01 10.11
CA SER A 32 -10.44 1.00 10.46
C SER A 32 -9.32 0.99 9.43
N VAL A 33 -9.16 2.06 8.69
CA VAL A 33 -8.16 2.18 7.61
C VAL A 33 -7.16 3.27 7.93
N ASP A 34 -5.88 2.89 7.94
CA ASP A 34 -4.75 3.77 8.11
C ASP A 34 -3.97 3.89 6.80
N LEU A 35 -3.69 5.11 6.36
CA LEU A 35 -2.82 5.40 5.23
C LEU A 35 -1.45 5.83 5.77
N PHE A 36 -0.40 5.12 5.39
CA PHE A 36 0.98 5.44 5.75
C PHE A 36 1.53 6.56 4.86
N TRP A 37 1.29 7.80 5.29
CA TRP A 37 1.78 8.98 4.59
C TRP A 37 1.94 10.15 5.54
N ASP A 38 3.03 10.92 5.40
CA ASP A 38 3.36 11.99 6.35
C ASP A 38 2.74 13.34 5.97
N ASN A 39 2.50 13.59 4.68
CA ASN A 39 2.04 14.89 4.21
C ASN A 39 0.53 14.91 3.96
N LYS A 40 -0.18 15.55 4.87
CA LYS A 40 -1.65 15.71 4.79
C LYS A 40 -2.10 16.51 3.57
N THR A 41 -1.27 17.42 3.07
CA THR A 41 -1.60 18.24 1.90
C THR A 41 -1.70 17.40 0.63
N ASP A 42 -0.86 16.39 0.46
CA ASP A 42 -0.91 15.48 -0.69
C ASP A 42 -2.25 14.74 -0.75
N VAL A 43 -2.68 14.21 0.39
CA VAL A 43 -3.96 13.50 0.51
C VAL A 43 -5.14 14.43 0.18
N LYS A 44 -5.09 15.67 0.66
CA LYS A 44 -6.12 16.68 0.38
C LYS A 44 -6.19 17.03 -1.10
N ARG A 45 -5.05 17.14 -1.77
CA ARG A 45 -5.00 17.38 -3.23
C ARG A 45 -5.66 16.24 -4.02
N ILE A 46 -5.47 14.99 -3.60
CA ILE A 46 -6.12 13.85 -4.23
C ILE A 46 -7.62 13.87 -3.98
N GLU A 47 -8.06 14.18 -2.77
CA GLU A 47 -9.47 14.36 -2.43
C GLU A 47 -10.17 15.37 -3.35
N GLU A 48 -9.55 16.52 -3.52
CA GLU A 48 -10.09 17.61 -4.33
C GLU A 48 -10.11 17.24 -5.82
N ARG A 49 -9.01 16.69 -6.33
CA ARG A 49 -8.88 16.37 -7.75
C ARG A 49 -9.85 15.28 -8.22
N PHE A 50 -10.05 14.25 -7.42
CA PHE A 50 -10.86 13.09 -7.80
C PHE A 50 -12.21 13.03 -7.11
N SER A 51 -12.58 14.05 -6.38
CA SER A 51 -13.83 14.11 -5.61
C SER A 51 -14.05 12.90 -4.72
N LEU A 52 -12.99 12.46 -4.04
CA LEU A 52 -13.03 11.35 -3.09
C LEU A 52 -13.31 11.85 -1.68
N ASN A 53 -14.05 11.07 -0.91
CA ASN A 53 -14.22 11.32 0.52
C ASN A 53 -13.26 10.43 1.32
N LEU A 54 -12.19 11.03 1.83
CA LEU A 54 -11.16 10.36 2.61
C LEU A 54 -11.26 10.66 4.11
N SER A 55 -12.37 11.26 4.56
CA SER A 55 -12.55 11.70 5.96
C SER A 55 -12.49 10.58 6.99
N LYS A 56 -12.79 9.35 6.59
CA LYS A 56 -12.75 8.16 7.46
C LYS A 56 -11.40 7.43 7.45
N ILE A 57 -10.44 7.91 6.68
CA ILE A 57 -9.10 7.34 6.61
C ILE A 57 -8.21 8.07 7.59
N ASN A 58 -7.49 7.32 8.42
CA ASN A 58 -6.51 7.88 9.33
C ASN A 58 -5.18 8.03 8.62
N LEU A 59 -4.61 9.23 8.67
CA LEU A 59 -3.25 9.45 8.20
C LEU A 59 -2.28 9.12 9.33
N VAL A 60 -1.39 8.17 9.10
CA VAL A 60 -0.39 7.72 10.07
C VAL A 60 1.01 7.88 9.50
N LYS A 61 2.01 7.91 10.39
CA LYS A 61 3.41 8.06 10.00
C LYS A 61 3.80 7.04 8.93
N ASN A 62 4.46 7.50 7.88
CA ASN A 62 5.03 6.61 6.87
C ASN A 62 6.23 5.86 7.44
N ILE A 63 6.02 4.58 7.73
CA ILE A 63 7.08 3.70 8.26
C ILE A 63 7.89 3.02 7.16
N PHE A 64 7.52 3.19 5.90
CA PHE A 64 8.18 2.55 4.74
C PHE A 64 9.25 3.43 4.11
N ASN A 65 9.44 4.65 4.60
CA ASN A 65 10.60 5.45 4.23
C ASN A 65 11.86 4.92 4.93
N GLY A 66 13.03 5.27 4.42
CA GLY A 66 14.30 4.76 4.92
C GLY A 66 14.71 5.23 6.32
N SER A 67 13.96 6.15 6.94
CA SER A 67 14.27 6.72 8.26
C SER A 67 13.79 5.88 9.45
N VAL A 68 12.96 4.89 9.21
CA VAL A 68 12.38 4.04 10.26
C VAL A 68 13.17 2.74 10.39
N SER A 69 13.49 2.35 11.63
CA SER A 69 14.22 1.11 11.89
C SER A 69 13.40 -0.11 11.49
N PHE A 70 14.09 -1.19 11.13
CA PHE A 70 13.46 -2.46 10.78
C PHE A 70 12.59 -3.00 11.93
N LYS A 71 13.07 -2.90 13.17
CA LYS A 71 12.33 -3.33 14.36
C LYS A 71 11.01 -2.58 14.53
N ASP A 72 11.02 -1.25 14.37
CA ASP A 72 9.82 -0.43 14.50
C ASP A 72 8.82 -0.72 13.40
N LYS A 73 9.30 -0.94 12.19
CA LYS A 73 8.47 -1.36 11.04
C LYS A 73 7.76 -2.68 11.33
N ILE A 74 8.48 -3.69 11.82
CA ILE A 74 7.94 -4.99 12.18
C ILE A 74 6.90 -4.86 13.29
N LEU A 75 7.21 -4.16 14.38
CA LEU A 75 6.30 -3.98 15.51
C LEU A 75 5.03 -3.23 15.11
N THR A 76 5.15 -2.22 14.25
CA THR A 76 4.01 -1.45 13.78
C THR A 76 3.11 -2.29 12.87
N THR A 77 3.69 -3.00 11.90
CA THR A 77 2.91 -3.80 10.94
C THR A 77 2.21 -4.99 11.57
N LYS A 78 2.75 -5.54 12.65
CA LYS A 78 2.12 -6.63 13.41
C LYS A 78 0.70 -6.29 13.95
N LYS A 79 0.41 -5.00 14.14
CA LYS A 79 -0.88 -4.53 14.66
C LYS A 79 -2.00 -4.57 13.62
N TYR A 80 -1.69 -4.82 12.36
CA TYR A 80 -2.66 -4.79 11.27
C TYR A 80 -3.16 -6.19 10.94
N ASP A 81 -4.46 -6.29 10.69
CA ASP A 81 -5.07 -7.51 10.17
C ASP A 81 -4.70 -7.71 8.70
N SER A 82 -4.66 -6.62 7.94
CA SER A 82 -4.27 -6.65 6.53
C SER A 82 -3.45 -5.42 6.17
N LEU A 83 -2.48 -5.60 5.27
CA LEU A 83 -1.79 -4.50 4.59
C LEU A 83 -2.01 -4.63 3.09
N VAL A 84 -2.33 -3.51 2.46
CA VAL A 84 -2.39 -3.36 1.00
C VAL A 84 -1.24 -2.46 0.58
N PHE A 85 -0.36 -2.97 -0.24
CA PHE A 85 0.88 -2.32 -0.63
C PHE A 85 0.93 -2.17 -2.15
N LEU A 86 1.05 -0.93 -2.63
CA LEU A 86 1.31 -0.69 -4.05
C LEU A 86 2.78 -0.99 -4.33
N SER A 87 3.01 -2.00 -5.14
CA SER A 87 4.35 -2.48 -5.46
C SER A 87 4.80 -2.01 -6.84
N ASP A 88 6.01 -1.50 -6.90
CA ASP A 88 6.77 -1.20 -8.12
C ASP A 88 7.77 -2.31 -8.49
N GLY A 89 7.66 -3.46 -7.83
CA GLY A 89 8.59 -4.59 -7.92
C GLY A 89 9.24 -4.92 -6.58
N SER A 90 9.17 -4.02 -5.61
CA SER A 90 9.65 -4.28 -4.26
C SER A 90 8.59 -4.99 -3.41
N ILE A 91 9.05 -5.85 -2.50
CA ILE A 91 8.19 -6.58 -1.57
C ILE A 91 8.58 -6.16 -0.16
N PRO A 92 7.65 -5.59 0.63
CA PRO A 92 7.95 -5.21 2.00
C PRO A 92 8.05 -6.45 2.89
N PHE A 93 8.92 -6.41 3.88
CA PHE A 93 8.89 -7.38 4.97
C PHE A 93 8.03 -6.82 6.11
N VAL A 94 6.87 -7.45 6.32
CA VAL A 94 5.87 -7.01 7.30
C VAL A 94 5.32 -8.20 8.08
N LEU A 95 4.80 -7.96 9.27
CA LEU A 95 4.21 -8.99 10.13
C LEU A 95 2.69 -8.84 10.31
N SER A 96 2.01 -8.11 9.44
CA SER A 96 0.54 -8.14 9.38
C SER A 96 0.04 -9.56 9.17
N LYS A 97 -1.19 -9.84 9.59
CA LYS A 97 -1.77 -11.18 9.41
C LYS A 97 -1.89 -11.53 7.92
N LYS A 98 -2.25 -10.56 7.09
CA LYS A 98 -2.35 -10.71 5.63
C LYS A 98 -1.61 -9.58 4.92
N LEU A 99 -1.01 -9.90 3.80
CA LEU A 99 -0.35 -8.93 2.93
C LEU A 99 -0.88 -9.09 1.50
N PHE A 100 -1.33 -7.99 0.93
CA PHE A 100 -1.79 -7.91 -0.46
C PHE A 100 -0.89 -6.94 -1.22
N LEU A 101 -0.40 -7.39 -2.37
CA LEU A 101 0.34 -6.54 -3.29
C LEU A 101 -0.54 -6.13 -4.45
N HIS A 102 -0.54 -4.84 -4.76
CA HIS A 102 -1.15 -4.31 -5.97
C HIS A 102 -0.05 -3.87 -6.94
N ILE A 103 -0.13 -4.37 -8.17
CA ILE A 103 0.81 -4.03 -9.24
C ILE A 103 0.04 -3.34 -10.36
N GLN A 104 0.41 -2.09 -10.65
CA GLN A 104 -0.28 -1.27 -11.64
C GLN A 104 0.42 -1.25 -12.99
N GLN A 105 1.72 -1.46 -13.01
CA GLN A 105 2.53 -1.44 -14.22
C GLN A 105 3.24 -2.78 -14.43
N PRO A 106 3.45 -3.18 -15.69
CA PRO A 106 4.22 -4.39 -15.97
C PRO A 106 5.63 -4.28 -15.43
N ILE A 107 6.05 -5.30 -14.71
CA ILE A 107 7.43 -5.40 -14.21
C ILE A 107 8.22 -6.23 -15.21
N THR A 108 9.11 -5.57 -15.96
CA THR A 108 9.84 -6.20 -17.07
C THR A 108 11.15 -6.86 -16.68
N SER A 109 11.67 -6.53 -15.49
CA SER A 109 12.91 -7.14 -14.97
C SER A 109 12.82 -7.33 -13.47
N ILE A 110 12.80 -8.58 -13.04
CA ILE A 110 12.85 -8.93 -11.62
C ILE A 110 14.09 -9.83 -11.40
N SER A 111 15.04 -9.35 -10.62
CA SER A 111 16.02 -10.23 -10.01
C SER A 111 15.47 -10.65 -8.64
N ILE A 112 15.13 -11.93 -8.49
CA ILE A 112 14.59 -12.46 -7.26
C ILE A 112 15.74 -12.99 -6.40
N SER A 113 16.02 -12.29 -5.31
CA SER A 113 16.98 -12.76 -4.31
C SER A 113 16.35 -13.81 -3.36
N SER A 114 17.18 -14.50 -2.57
CA SER A 114 16.68 -15.42 -1.54
C SER A 114 15.80 -14.69 -0.50
N LYS A 115 16.11 -13.43 -0.20
CA LYS A 115 15.30 -12.57 0.69
C LYS A 115 13.93 -12.29 0.08
N ASP A 116 13.86 -12.06 -1.22
CA ASP A 116 12.58 -11.80 -1.91
C ASP A 116 11.70 -13.03 -1.93
N LYS A 117 12.28 -14.23 -2.08
CA LYS A 117 11.54 -15.49 -1.97
C LYS A 117 10.91 -15.66 -0.59
N LEU A 118 11.63 -15.29 0.48
CA LEU A 118 11.11 -15.34 1.84
C LEU A 118 9.96 -14.33 2.04
N LYS A 119 10.10 -13.13 1.51
CA LYS A 119 9.05 -12.11 1.55
C LYS A 119 7.81 -12.54 0.77
N LEU A 120 7.97 -13.17 -0.40
CA LEU A 120 6.87 -13.68 -1.22
C LEU A 120 6.00 -14.70 -0.49
N ARG A 121 6.57 -15.50 0.40
CA ARG A 121 5.83 -16.48 1.20
C ARG A 121 4.79 -15.82 2.11
N ARG A 122 4.98 -14.56 2.45
CA ARG A 122 4.05 -13.80 3.29
C ARG A 122 2.96 -13.10 2.50
N VAL A 123 3.08 -13.04 1.17
CA VAL A 123 2.09 -12.41 0.30
C VAL A 123 0.90 -13.36 0.15
N ASN A 124 -0.26 -12.92 0.59
CA ASN A 124 -1.49 -13.70 0.49
C ASN A 124 -2.08 -13.65 -0.91
N LYS A 125 -2.03 -12.49 -1.56
CA LYS A 125 -2.58 -12.29 -2.89
C LYS A 125 -1.90 -11.13 -3.61
N ILE A 126 -1.71 -11.31 -4.89
CA ILE A 126 -1.27 -10.25 -5.81
C ILE A 126 -2.45 -9.94 -6.72
N PHE A 127 -2.78 -8.68 -6.88
CA PHE A 127 -3.81 -8.26 -7.82
C PHE A 127 -3.28 -7.16 -8.74
N VAL A 128 -3.82 -7.14 -9.94
CA VAL A 128 -3.41 -6.25 -11.02
C VAL A 128 -4.62 -5.55 -11.61
N ASN A 129 -4.42 -4.38 -12.19
CA ASN A 129 -5.51 -3.57 -12.74
C ASN A 129 -5.87 -3.91 -14.19
N SER A 130 -5.10 -4.76 -14.86
CA SER A 130 -5.36 -5.14 -16.26
C SER A 130 -4.80 -6.50 -16.60
N SER A 131 -5.38 -7.12 -17.64
CA SER A 131 -4.88 -8.38 -18.21
C SER A 131 -3.47 -8.23 -18.81
N PHE A 132 -3.16 -7.06 -19.34
CA PHE A 132 -1.82 -6.74 -19.85
C PHE A 132 -0.76 -6.81 -18.75
N THR A 133 -1.03 -6.19 -17.60
CA THR A 133 -0.12 -6.26 -16.45
C THR A 133 0.03 -7.68 -15.92
N LYS A 134 -1.04 -8.46 -15.92
CA LYS A 134 -1.03 -9.85 -15.49
C LYS A 134 -0.23 -10.77 -16.41
N GLY A 135 -0.27 -10.50 -17.74
CA GLY A 135 0.39 -11.32 -18.74
C GLY A 135 1.90 -11.21 -18.81
N LEU A 136 2.47 -10.29 -18.05
CA LEU A 136 3.89 -10.06 -17.93
C LEU A 136 4.43 -10.55 -16.58
#